data_c2da21759aa80ed4237a4e13fcb8622c
#
_entry.id   c2da21759aa80ed4237a4e13fcb8622c
#
_cell.length_a   1.000
_cell.length_b   1.000
_cell.length_c   1.000
_cell.angle_alpha   90.00
_cell.angle_beta   90.00
_cell.angle_gamma   90.00
#
_symmetry.space_group_name_H-M   'P 1'
#
loop_
_entity.id
_entity.type
_entity.pdbx_description
1 polymer ?
#
loop_
_entity_poly.entity_id
_entity_poly.type
_entity_poly.pdbx_seq_one_letter_code
_entity_poly.pdbx_strand_id
1 'polypeptide(L)'
;EIKESITTHCLNAAEKIRAESLTAKTITISIRTSPFQNKEVYYSNSKTIDFPIATNNSIEIVKAALTGLNSIFKKNYRYQKSGIVLSGLSDSENNQNLLSTTKDNKIKKLMKSIDYTNHKYGRSTLSLADAGINKKWNIKKEYSSKIDTADFYFLPIIKAS
;
A
#
# COMPACT_ATOMS: atom_id res chain seq x y z
N GLU A 1 -1.97 -2.13 14.48
CA GLU A 1 -1.03 -2.86 13.57
C GLU A 1 -1.66 -3.17 12.21
N ILE A 2 -2.79 -3.92 12.13
CA ILE A 2 -3.42 -4.28 10.84
C ILE A 2 -3.89 -3.06 10.05
N LYS A 3 -4.52 -2.08 10.71
CA LYS A 3 -4.94 -0.81 10.09
C LYS A 3 -3.74 -0.06 9.50
N GLU A 4 -2.66 0.05 10.26
CA GLU A 4 -1.41 0.71 9.84
C GLU A 4 -0.79 0.00 8.63
N SER A 5 -0.77 -1.34 8.65
CA SER A 5 -0.27 -2.16 7.55
C SER A 5 -1.07 -1.90 6.27
N ILE A 6 -2.40 -1.98 6.33
CA ILE A 6 -3.28 -1.72 5.18
C ILE A 6 -3.13 -0.27 4.70
N THR A 7 -3.09 0.70 5.60
CA THR A 7 -2.87 2.10 5.25
C THR A 7 -1.55 2.27 4.49
N THR A 8 -0.47 1.67 4.99
CA THR A 8 0.84 1.72 4.32
C THR A 8 0.80 1.09 2.92
N HIS A 9 0.12 -0.07 2.77
CA HIS A 9 -0.05 -0.69 1.46
C HIS A 9 -0.84 0.20 0.50
N CYS A 10 -1.91 0.86 0.98
CA CYS A 10 -2.69 1.80 0.18
C CYS A 10 -1.87 3.00 -0.28
N LEU A 11 -1.07 3.59 0.61
CA LEU A 11 -0.22 4.72 0.26
C LEU A 11 0.80 4.36 -0.82
N ASN A 12 1.48 3.21 -0.65
CA ASN A 12 2.46 2.72 -1.62
C ASN A 12 1.82 2.40 -2.98
N ALA A 13 0.63 1.79 -2.99
CA ALA A 13 -0.07 1.48 -4.22
C ALA A 13 -0.58 2.73 -4.93
N ALA A 14 -1.13 3.70 -4.18
CA ALA A 14 -1.59 4.97 -4.71
C ALA A 14 -0.45 5.79 -5.33
N GLU A 15 0.72 5.84 -4.67
CA GLU A 15 1.93 6.47 -5.21
C GLU A 15 2.34 5.85 -6.55
N LYS A 16 2.37 4.51 -6.63
CA LYS A 16 2.72 3.80 -7.87
C LYS A 16 1.79 4.10 -9.02
N ILE A 17 0.46 4.01 -8.82
CA ILE A 17 -0.48 4.30 -9.90
C ILE A 17 -0.45 5.78 -10.33
N ARG A 18 -0.13 6.72 -9.40
CA ARG A 18 0.09 8.12 -9.76
C ARG A 18 1.36 8.34 -10.58
N ALA A 19 2.45 7.63 -10.25
CA ALA A 19 3.70 7.70 -11.01
C ALA A 19 3.50 7.26 -12.47
N GLU A 20 2.58 6.32 -12.69
CA GLU A 20 2.20 5.82 -14.03
C GLU A 20 1.02 6.58 -14.64
N SER A 21 0.59 7.70 -14.04
CA SER A 21 -0.57 8.49 -14.49
C SER A 21 -1.87 7.69 -14.57
N LEU A 22 -2.03 6.67 -13.72
CA LEU A 22 -3.21 5.81 -13.67
C LEU A 22 -4.17 6.20 -12.55
N THR A 23 -5.41 5.73 -12.67
CA THR A 23 -6.46 5.73 -11.64
C THR A 23 -7.02 4.32 -11.49
N ALA A 24 -7.56 4.00 -10.32
CA ALA A 24 -8.16 2.70 -10.04
C ALA A 24 -9.68 2.84 -9.84
N LYS A 25 -10.44 1.87 -10.35
CA LYS A 25 -11.90 1.81 -10.21
C LYS A 25 -12.33 1.02 -8.98
N THR A 26 -11.53 0.05 -8.54
CA THR A 26 -11.87 -0.82 -7.41
C THR A 26 -10.67 -1.05 -6.50
N ILE A 27 -10.96 -1.32 -5.23
CA ILE A 27 -9.98 -1.80 -4.26
C ILE A 27 -10.47 -3.09 -3.61
N THR A 28 -9.62 -4.11 -3.57
CA THR A 28 -9.86 -5.34 -2.81
C THR A 28 -8.93 -5.39 -1.62
N ILE A 29 -9.47 -5.55 -0.44
CA ILE A 29 -8.74 -5.71 0.82
C ILE A 29 -8.80 -7.17 1.23
N SER A 30 -7.70 -7.75 1.65
CA SER A 30 -7.61 -9.13 2.13
C SER A 30 -6.86 -9.22 3.44
N ILE A 31 -7.33 -10.10 4.32
CA ILE A 31 -6.68 -10.45 5.59
C ILE A 31 -6.73 -11.95 5.80
N ARG A 32 -5.67 -12.53 6.38
CA ARG A 32 -5.64 -13.95 6.73
C ARG A 32 -4.77 -14.26 7.93
N THR A 33 -5.13 -15.32 8.67
CA THR A 33 -4.31 -15.92 9.71
C THR A 33 -3.28 -16.89 9.10
N SER A 34 -2.40 -17.45 9.91
CA SER A 34 -1.46 -18.50 9.46
C SER A 34 -2.19 -19.80 9.18
N PRO A 35 -1.95 -20.44 8.03
CA PRO A 35 -2.48 -21.78 7.77
C PRO A 35 -1.71 -22.88 8.52
N PHE A 36 -0.53 -22.56 9.12
CA PHE A 36 0.38 -23.54 9.72
C PHE A 36 0.29 -23.59 11.25
N GLN A 37 -0.59 -22.83 11.88
CA GLN A 37 -0.75 -22.84 13.32
C GLN A 37 -1.84 -23.84 13.72
N ASN A 38 -1.43 -25.01 14.21
CA ASN A 38 -2.34 -26.13 14.59
C ASN A 38 -3.29 -25.81 15.75
N LYS A 39 -3.12 -24.69 16.46
CA LYS A 39 -3.93 -24.30 17.63
C LYS A 39 -4.95 -23.20 17.37
N GLU A 40 -4.92 -22.56 16.23
CA GLU A 40 -5.79 -21.42 15.91
C GLU A 40 -6.65 -21.74 14.69
N VAL A 41 -7.91 -21.30 14.72
CA VAL A 41 -8.82 -21.47 13.59
C VAL A 41 -8.33 -20.63 12.41
N TYR A 42 -8.12 -21.27 11.26
CA TYR A 42 -7.80 -20.57 10.03
C TYR A 42 -8.95 -19.65 9.63
N TYR A 43 -8.61 -18.39 9.40
CA TYR A 43 -9.54 -17.40 8.88
C TYR A 43 -8.90 -16.62 7.73
N SER A 44 -9.60 -16.57 6.62
CA SER A 44 -9.23 -15.76 5.46
C SER A 44 -10.49 -15.08 4.92
N ASN A 45 -10.41 -13.79 4.67
CA ASN A 45 -11.53 -13.05 4.10
C ASN A 45 -11.01 -11.87 3.24
N SER A 46 -11.84 -11.48 2.28
CA SER A 46 -11.57 -10.33 1.42
C SER A 46 -12.84 -9.54 1.16
N LYS A 47 -12.68 -8.25 0.85
CA LYS A 47 -13.76 -7.34 0.48
C LYS A 47 -13.32 -6.46 -0.65
N THR A 48 -14.13 -6.40 -1.71
CA THR A 48 -13.95 -5.47 -2.83
C THR A 48 -14.91 -4.29 -2.65
N ILE A 49 -14.42 -3.11 -2.93
CA ILE A 49 -15.18 -1.84 -2.92
C ILE A 49 -14.91 -1.12 -4.23
N ASP A 50 -15.98 -0.70 -4.87
CA ASP A 50 -15.92 0.10 -6.08
C ASP A 50 -15.89 1.60 -5.73
N PHE A 51 -15.04 2.35 -6.41
CA PHE A 51 -15.05 3.80 -6.33
C PHE A 51 -16.12 4.35 -7.28
N PRO A 52 -16.97 5.29 -6.85
CA PRO A 52 -17.95 5.94 -7.75
C PRO A 52 -17.27 6.52 -9.00
N ILE A 53 -16.12 7.14 -8.78
CA ILE A 53 -15.23 7.69 -9.81
C ILE A 53 -13.87 7.06 -9.62
N ALA A 54 -13.21 6.63 -10.73
CA ALA A 54 -11.87 6.10 -10.66
C ALA A 54 -10.92 7.14 -10.04
N THR A 55 -10.10 6.71 -9.07
CA THR A 55 -9.29 7.61 -8.26
C THR A 55 -7.87 7.12 -8.06
N ASN A 56 -6.93 8.04 -7.85
CA ASN A 56 -5.58 7.80 -7.36
C ASN A 56 -5.27 8.62 -6.09
N ASN A 57 -6.33 9.17 -5.49
CA ASN A 57 -6.25 9.93 -4.25
C ASN A 57 -6.00 8.98 -3.07
N SER A 58 -4.82 9.09 -2.45
CA SER A 58 -4.44 8.24 -1.31
C SER A 58 -5.45 8.28 -0.17
N ILE A 59 -6.07 9.44 0.10
CA ILE A 59 -7.04 9.62 1.21
C ILE A 59 -8.31 8.81 0.94
N GLU A 60 -8.82 8.84 -0.28
CA GLU A 60 -10.02 8.08 -0.67
C GLU A 60 -9.75 6.58 -0.65
N ILE A 61 -8.60 6.17 -1.19
CA ILE A 61 -8.17 4.77 -1.23
C ILE A 61 -8.03 4.22 0.20
N VAL A 62 -7.38 4.95 1.10
CA VAL A 62 -7.24 4.55 2.51
C VAL A 62 -8.60 4.50 3.21
N LYS A 63 -9.47 5.49 3.01
CA LYS A 63 -10.82 5.51 3.61
C LYS A 63 -11.65 4.29 3.17
N ALA A 64 -11.67 3.99 1.87
CA ALA A 64 -12.35 2.81 1.36
C ALA A 64 -11.75 1.51 1.93
N ALA A 65 -10.41 1.41 1.98
CA ALA A 65 -9.72 0.25 2.53
C ALA A 65 -10.07 0.01 4.01
N LEU A 66 -10.09 1.05 4.83
CA LEU A 66 -10.45 0.94 6.24
C LEU A 66 -11.93 0.57 6.44
N THR A 67 -12.82 1.07 5.59
CA THR A 67 -14.24 0.65 5.57
C THR A 67 -14.36 -0.83 5.23
N GLY A 68 -13.66 -1.31 4.20
CA GLY A 68 -13.62 -2.71 3.82
C GLY A 68 -13.01 -3.59 4.91
N LEU A 69 -11.90 -3.14 5.52
CA LEU A 69 -11.29 -3.85 6.63
C LEU A 69 -12.27 -4.04 7.80
N ASN A 70 -13.00 -2.99 8.18
CA ASN A 70 -13.95 -3.07 9.29
C ASN A 70 -15.05 -4.11 9.05
N SER A 71 -15.44 -4.37 7.81
CA SER A 71 -16.47 -5.36 7.46
C SER A 71 -15.98 -6.82 7.56
N ILE A 72 -14.67 -7.06 7.38
CA ILE A 72 -14.09 -8.42 7.38
C ILE A 72 -13.27 -8.71 8.62
N PHE A 73 -12.96 -7.70 9.44
CA PHE A 73 -12.16 -7.86 10.64
C PHE A 73 -12.94 -8.58 11.75
N LYS A 74 -12.34 -9.60 12.33
CA LYS A 74 -12.86 -10.30 13.51
C LYS A 74 -11.88 -10.14 14.67
N LYS A 75 -12.40 -9.82 15.85
CA LYS A 75 -11.59 -9.77 17.09
C LYS A 75 -11.09 -11.18 17.45
N ASN A 76 -10.00 -11.24 18.20
CA ASN A 76 -9.39 -12.48 18.73
C ASN A 76 -8.77 -13.42 17.68
N TYR A 77 -8.53 -12.95 16.44
CA TYR A 77 -7.75 -13.66 15.45
C TYR A 77 -6.34 -13.05 15.33
N ARG A 78 -5.31 -13.89 15.26
CA ARG A 78 -3.92 -13.46 15.04
C ARG A 78 -3.65 -13.43 13.53
N TYR A 79 -3.90 -12.28 12.94
CA TYR A 79 -3.66 -12.08 11.51
C TYR A 79 -2.18 -12.07 11.18
N GLN A 80 -1.78 -12.84 10.17
CA GLN A 80 -0.40 -12.94 9.70
C GLN A 80 -0.16 -12.16 8.41
N LYS A 81 -1.16 -12.08 7.53
CA LYS A 81 -1.06 -11.34 6.27
C LYS A 81 -2.25 -10.41 6.10
N SER A 82 -1.92 -9.23 5.58
CA SER A 82 -2.87 -8.26 5.04
C SER A 82 -2.38 -7.79 3.69
N GLY A 83 -3.27 -7.42 2.81
CA GLY A 83 -2.92 -6.91 1.49
C GLY A 83 -4.05 -6.14 0.85
N ILE A 84 -3.71 -5.38 -0.17
CA ILE A 84 -4.67 -4.71 -1.03
C ILE A 84 -4.33 -4.97 -2.50
N VAL A 85 -5.36 -4.92 -3.34
CA VAL A 85 -5.24 -4.92 -4.80
C VAL A 85 -6.07 -3.77 -5.35
N LEU A 86 -5.46 -2.93 -6.16
CA LEU A 86 -6.16 -1.92 -6.95
C LEU A 86 -6.42 -2.49 -8.35
N SER A 87 -7.65 -2.38 -8.83
CA SER A 87 -8.07 -2.96 -10.11
C SER A 87 -8.89 -1.96 -10.94
N GLY A 88 -9.14 -2.31 -12.20
CA GLY A 88 -9.82 -1.41 -13.13
C GLY A 88 -8.98 -0.16 -13.38
N LEU A 89 -7.67 -0.37 -13.64
CA LEU A 89 -6.75 0.73 -13.91
C LEU A 89 -7.06 1.35 -15.27
N SER A 90 -7.05 2.68 -15.31
CA SER A 90 -7.27 3.47 -16.52
C SER A 90 -6.48 4.78 -16.45
N ASP A 91 -6.18 5.35 -17.60
CA ASP A 91 -5.44 6.61 -17.68
C ASP A 91 -6.19 7.74 -16.96
N SER A 92 -5.45 8.51 -16.18
CA SER A 92 -5.99 9.64 -15.42
C SER A 92 -6.55 10.77 -16.32
N GLU A 93 -6.06 10.87 -17.55
CA GLU A 93 -6.52 11.87 -18.53
C GLU A 93 -7.91 11.53 -19.07
N ASN A 94 -8.20 10.25 -19.31
CA ASN A 94 -9.50 9.79 -19.81
C ASN A 94 -10.61 9.89 -18.74
N ASN A 95 -10.26 10.04 -17.49
CA ASN A 95 -11.20 10.18 -16.36
C ASN A 95 -11.37 11.64 -15.89
N GLN A 96 -10.98 12.62 -16.69
CA GLN A 96 -11.29 14.02 -16.41
C GLN A 96 -12.80 14.21 -16.55
N ASN A 97 -13.51 13.99 -15.44
CA ASN A 97 -14.91 14.38 -15.38
C ASN A 97 -15.06 15.85 -15.70
N LEU A 98 -15.97 16.16 -16.61
CA LEU A 98 -16.44 17.53 -16.94
C LEU A 98 -16.86 18.34 -15.70
N LEU A 99 -16.97 17.69 -14.54
CA LEU A 99 -17.34 18.24 -13.23
C LEU A 99 -16.16 18.31 -12.24
N SER A 100 -14.89 18.38 -12.72
CA SER A 100 -13.75 18.53 -11.79
C SER A 100 -13.88 19.86 -11.03
N THR A 101 -14.06 19.75 -9.71
CA THR A 101 -14.21 20.90 -8.83
C THR A 101 -12.85 21.49 -8.46
N THR A 102 -12.85 22.76 -8.00
CA THR A 102 -11.66 23.41 -7.45
C THR A 102 -11.04 22.61 -6.30
N LYS A 103 -11.83 21.79 -5.59
CA LYS A 103 -11.41 20.90 -4.53
C LYS A 103 -10.52 19.76 -5.08
N ASP A 104 -10.89 19.17 -6.21
CA ASP A 104 -10.12 18.09 -6.85
C ASP A 104 -8.73 18.56 -7.28
N ASN A 105 -8.63 19.80 -7.78
CA ASN A 105 -7.35 20.41 -8.13
C ASN A 105 -6.43 20.65 -6.92
N LYS A 106 -6.99 21.02 -5.77
CA LYS A 106 -6.22 21.16 -4.52
C LYS A 106 -5.70 19.82 -4.05
N ILE A 107 -6.52 18.77 -4.11
CA ILE A 107 -6.13 17.41 -3.72
C ILE A 107 -5.04 16.88 -4.66
N LYS A 108 -5.16 17.06 -5.98
CA LYS A 108 -4.11 16.68 -6.94
C LYS A 108 -2.78 17.38 -6.65
N LYS A 109 -2.79 18.68 -6.34
CA LYS A 109 -1.59 19.42 -5.94
C LYS A 109 -0.99 18.88 -4.63
N LEU A 110 -1.82 18.58 -3.64
CA LEU A 110 -1.38 17.99 -2.38
C LEU A 110 -0.70 16.64 -2.59
N MET A 111 -1.31 15.73 -3.37
CA MET A 111 -0.72 14.42 -3.66
C MET A 111 0.64 14.55 -4.37
N LYS A 112 0.75 15.45 -5.37
CA LYS A 112 2.02 15.74 -6.04
C LYS A 112 3.09 16.26 -5.06
N SER A 113 2.73 17.12 -4.11
CA SER A 113 3.67 17.65 -3.12
C SER A 113 4.15 16.56 -2.16
N ILE A 114 3.25 15.66 -1.74
CA ILE A 114 3.60 14.51 -0.89
C ILE A 114 4.55 13.57 -1.64
N ASP A 115 4.21 13.21 -2.88
CA ASP A 115 5.03 12.32 -3.71
C ASP A 115 6.41 12.91 -3.98
N TYR A 116 6.48 14.21 -4.31
CA TYR A 116 7.75 14.93 -4.49
C TYR A 116 8.62 14.89 -3.24
N THR A 117 8.02 15.17 -2.07
CA THR A 117 8.75 15.16 -0.80
C THR A 117 9.26 13.75 -0.46
N ASN A 118 8.43 12.73 -0.64
CA ASN A 118 8.81 11.35 -0.39
C ASN A 118 9.88 10.84 -1.37
N HIS A 119 9.86 11.30 -2.61
CA HIS A 119 10.90 10.98 -3.58
C HIS A 119 12.23 11.64 -3.22
N LYS A 120 12.20 12.92 -2.81
CA LYS A 120 13.40 13.72 -2.51
C LYS A 120 14.08 13.36 -1.19
N TYR A 121 13.29 13.12 -0.14
CA TYR A 121 13.80 12.93 1.23
C TYR A 121 13.67 11.48 1.75
N GLY A 122 13.17 10.60 0.92
CA GLY A 122 12.99 9.18 1.25
C GLY A 122 11.53 8.79 1.51
N ARG A 123 11.25 7.51 1.29
CA ARG A 123 9.89 6.96 1.42
C ARG A 123 9.33 7.17 2.82
N SER A 124 8.06 7.52 2.89
CA SER A 124 7.32 7.74 4.15
C SER A 124 7.81 8.94 4.98
N THR A 125 8.57 9.88 4.41
CA THR A 125 8.89 11.17 5.06
C THR A 125 7.61 11.94 5.39
N LEU A 126 6.66 11.97 4.44
CA LEU A 126 5.29 12.42 4.67
C LEU A 126 4.35 11.23 4.49
N SER A 127 3.52 10.97 5.48
CA SER A 127 2.49 9.91 5.42
C SER A 127 1.23 10.34 6.15
N LEU A 128 0.13 9.62 5.92
CA LEU A 128 -1.09 9.80 6.70
C LEU A 128 -0.88 9.24 8.12
N ALA A 129 -1.45 9.92 9.13
CA ALA A 129 -1.34 9.52 10.54
C ALA A 129 -1.79 8.07 10.80
N ASP A 130 -2.79 7.59 10.04
CA ASP A 130 -3.28 6.21 10.11
C ASP A 130 -2.24 5.14 9.72
N ALA A 131 -1.14 5.53 9.06
CA ALA A 131 -0.03 4.61 8.75
C ALA A 131 0.83 4.27 9.98
N GLY A 132 0.70 5.04 11.07
CA GLY A 132 1.51 4.89 12.26
C GLY A 132 2.98 5.27 12.05
N ILE A 133 3.69 5.53 13.16
CA ILE A 133 5.12 5.87 13.14
C ILE A 133 5.95 4.61 13.33
N ASN A 134 5.60 3.77 14.31
CA ASN A 134 6.32 2.55 14.67
C ASN A 134 5.70 1.32 13.97
N LYS A 135 6.30 0.91 12.86
CA LYS A 135 5.82 -0.24 12.06
C LYS A 135 6.25 -1.59 12.68
N LYS A 136 5.77 -1.90 13.88
CA LYS A 136 6.07 -3.18 14.58
C LYS A 136 5.66 -4.43 13.80
N TRP A 137 4.72 -4.30 12.87
CA TRP A 137 4.25 -5.35 11.98
C TRP A 137 5.18 -5.63 10.80
N ASN A 138 6.18 -4.77 10.57
CA ASN A 138 7.11 -4.93 9.46
C ASN A 138 8.05 -6.11 9.71
N ILE A 139 8.43 -6.82 8.64
CA ILE A 139 9.39 -7.91 8.73
C ILE A 139 10.74 -7.34 9.14
N LYS A 140 11.31 -7.86 10.22
CA LYS A 140 12.67 -7.54 10.63
C LYS A 140 13.65 -8.13 9.62
N LYS A 141 14.46 -7.28 9.00
CA LYS A 141 15.52 -7.67 8.06
C LYS A 141 16.88 -7.61 8.76
N GLU A 142 17.06 -8.39 9.82
CA GLU A 142 18.29 -8.37 10.63
C GLU A 142 19.47 -9.07 9.92
N TYR A 143 19.17 -10.02 9.05
CA TYR A 143 20.16 -10.86 8.35
C TYR A 143 20.12 -10.68 6.83
N SER A 144 19.79 -9.50 6.34
CA SER A 144 19.89 -9.25 4.90
C SER A 144 21.34 -9.09 4.50
N SER A 145 21.75 -9.75 3.40
CA SER A 145 23.02 -9.49 2.74
C SER A 145 23.21 -7.99 2.50
N LYS A 146 24.37 -7.44 2.84
CA LYS A 146 24.75 -6.06 2.50
C LYS A 146 25.22 -5.93 1.05
N ILE A 147 25.42 -7.06 0.39
CA ILE A 147 25.97 -7.13 -0.97
C ILE A 147 24.80 -7.24 -1.94
N ASP A 148 24.67 -6.25 -2.82
CA ASP A 148 23.79 -6.35 -3.96
C ASP A 148 24.46 -7.28 -4.99
N THR A 149 23.78 -8.36 -5.39
CA THR A 149 24.26 -9.29 -6.40
C THR A 149 24.46 -8.65 -7.79
N ALA A 150 23.93 -7.44 -7.99
CA ALA A 150 24.16 -6.63 -9.18
C ALA A 150 25.52 -5.91 -9.17
N ASP A 151 26.19 -5.80 -8.01
CA ASP A 151 27.49 -5.15 -7.93
C ASP A 151 28.63 -6.19 -7.92
N PHE A 152 29.18 -6.44 -9.12
CA PHE A 152 30.24 -7.42 -9.34
C PHE A 152 31.53 -7.14 -8.59
N TYR A 153 31.78 -5.92 -8.13
CA TYR A 153 33.01 -5.57 -7.40
C TYR A 153 33.03 -6.13 -5.98
N PHE A 154 31.90 -6.50 -5.41
CA PHE A 154 31.79 -7.06 -4.06
C PHE A 154 31.56 -8.57 -4.02
N LEU A 155 31.66 -9.26 -5.16
CA LEU A 155 31.57 -10.72 -5.18
C LEU A 155 32.80 -11.33 -4.50
N PRO A 156 32.64 -12.37 -3.67
CA PRO A 156 33.77 -13.06 -3.06
C PRO A 156 34.64 -13.73 -4.14
N ILE A 157 35.93 -13.40 -4.14
CA ILE A 157 36.89 -14.01 -5.06
C ILE A 157 37.26 -15.40 -4.52
N ILE A 158 36.90 -16.44 -5.26
CA ILE A 158 37.31 -17.82 -4.96
C ILE A 158 38.73 -17.98 -5.47
N LYS A 159 39.68 -18.19 -4.53
CA LYS A 159 41.03 -18.60 -4.89
C LYS A 159 41.08 -20.13 -5.02
N ALA A 160 41.29 -20.63 -6.24
CA ALA A 160 41.62 -22.04 -6.45
C ALA A 160 43.02 -22.30 -5.86
N SER A 161 43.08 -23.24 -4.94
CA SER A 161 44.34 -23.76 -4.39
C SER A 161 44.84 -24.92 -5.23
#